data_143f662fa0e32a6c5637b7fe4f15464d
#
_entry.id   143f662fa0e32a6c5637b7fe4f15464d
#
_cell.length_a   1.000
_cell.length_b   1.000
_cell.length_c   1.000
_cell.angle_alpha   90.00
_cell.angle_beta   90.00
_cell.angle_gamma   90.00
#
_symmetry.space_group_name_H-M   'P 1'
#
loop_
_entity.id
_entity.type
_entity.pdbx_description
1 polymer ?
#
loop_
_entity_poly.entity_id
_entity_poly.type
_entity_poly.pdbx_seq_one_letter_code
_entity_poly.pdbx_strand_id
1 'polypeptide(L)'
;MDKLDALKKYFADLQNIVIAFSGGVDSTFLLKVAYDALGDRVIAVTARSASFPQRELNEAIDFCRSEGIRHIVVVSEELDIDGFSHNPVNRCYLCKHELFEKILAIAEQNNIRYVAEGSNMDDEGDYRPGLQAVADLHIKSPLREVGFTKQEIREWSRQLGLRTWAKQSFACLSSRFPYGEEITVKKLEMVDRAEQFLLDLGFHQLRVRIHGEIARIEVLPDEFEKVLSCCERITRAFKEYGFHYVTMDLQGYRTGSMNETLAL
;
A
#
# COMPACT_ATOMS: atom_id res chain seq x y z
N MET A 1 -24.88 -19.12 -3.19
CA MET A 1 -24.22 -18.24 -2.23
C MET A 1 -23.30 -17.36 -3.04
N ASP A 2 -23.48 -16.07 -3.03
CA ASP A 2 -22.56 -15.17 -3.73
C ASP A 2 -21.23 -15.06 -2.99
N LYS A 3 -20.22 -14.43 -3.62
CA LYS A 3 -18.88 -14.31 -3.02
C LYS A 3 -18.87 -13.48 -1.74
N LEU A 4 -19.75 -12.48 -1.61
CA LEU A 4 -19.85 -11.67 -0.40
C LEU A 4 -20.37 -12.49 0.77
N ASP A 5 -21.41 -13.31 0.55
CA ASP A 5 -21.93 -14.23 1.56
C ASP A 5 -20.90 -15.28 1.94
N ALA A 6 -20.12 -15.79 0.96
CA ALA A 6 -19.03 -16.74 1.22
C ALA A 6 -17.95 -16.10 2.09
N LEU A 7 -17.59 -14.83 1.84
CA LEU A 7 -16.60 -14.09 2.64
C LEU A 7 -17.12 -13.82 4.07
N LYS A 8 -18.38 -13.43 4.22
CA LYS A 8 -19.01 -13.26 5.55
C LYS A 8 -19.01 -14.56 6.34
N LYS A 9 -19.37 -15.68 5.69
CA LYS A 9 -19.32 -17.01 6.31
C LYS A 9 -17.90 -17.38 6.70
N TYR A 10 -16.93 -17.13 5.83
CA TYR A 10 -15.51 -17.35 6.15
C TYR A 10 -15.11 -16.68 7.46
N PHE A 11 -15.48 -15.41 7.65
CA PHE A 11 -15.19 -14.71 8.92
C PHE A 11 -15.98 -15.26 10.09
N ALA A 12 -17.26 -15.59 9.92
CA ALA A 12 -18.06 -16.18 10.96
C ALA A 12 -17.45 -17.49 11.50
N ASP A 13 -16.89 -18.32 10.62
CA ASP A 13 -16.21 -19.58 10.98
C ASP A 13 -14.91 -19.32 11.75
N LEU A 14 -14.22 -18.20 11.55
CA LEU A 14 -13.00 -17.82 12.29
C LEU A 14 -13.27 -17.24 13.69
N GLN A 15 -14.46 -16.68 13.91
CA GLN A 15 -14.95 -16.09 15.16
C GLN A 15 -14.27 -14.76 15.58
N ASN A 16 -12.98 -14.61 15.42
CA ASN A 16 -12.22 -13.37 15.65
C ASN A 16 -11.03 -13.28 14.69
N ILE A 17 -10.55 -12.06 14.40
CA ILE A 17 -9.45 -11.86 13.46
C ILE A 17 -8.76 -10.52 13.64
N VAL A 18 -7.45 -10.48 13.34
CA VAL A 18 -6.71 -9.24 13.12
C VAL A 18 -6.54 -9.04 11.62
N ILE A 19 -6.86 -7.86 11.12
CA ILE A 19 -6.70 -7.48 9.71
C ILE A 19 -5.50 -6.53 9.56
N ALA A 20 -4.51 -6.91 8.75
CA ALA A 20 -3.46 -6.01 8.30
C ALA A 20 -4.09 -4.97 7.36
N PHE A 21 -4.22 -3.74 7.83
CA PHE A 21 -5.01 -2.70 7.20
C PHE A 21 -4.13 -1.57 6.66
N SER A 22 -4.12 -1.39 5.34
CA SER A 22 -3.34 -0.35 4.66
C SER A 22 -4.17 0.86 4.20
N GLY A 23 -5.50 0.87 4.40
CA GLY A 23 -6.39 1.90 3.85
C GLY A 23 -6.54 1.85 2.32
N GLY A 24 -5.99 0.85 1.66
CA GLY A 24 -6.19 0.59 0.22
C GLY A 24 -7.56 -0.06 -0.07
N VAL A 25 -7.91 -0.16 -1.35
CA VAL A 25 -9.22 -0.69 -1.79
C VAL A 25 -9.51 -2.07 -1.19
N ASP A 26 -8.57 -3.00 -1.34
CA ASP A 26 -8.75 -4.41 -0.95
C ASP A 26 -8.83 -4.57 0.56
N SER A 27 -7.89 -3.97 1.29
CA SER A 27 -7.85 -4.06 2.74
C SER A 27 -9.05 -3.35 3.40
N THR A 28 -9.57 -2.28 2.80
CA THR A 28 -10.77 -1.58 3.29
C THR A 28 -12.02 -2.44 3.08
N PHE A 29 -12.17 -3.05 1.91
CA PHE A 29 -13.26 -3.97 1.64
C PHE A 29 -13.22 -5.18 2.58
N LEU A 30 -12.03 -5.80 2.72
CA LEU A 30 -11.83 -6.94 3.62
C LEU A 30 -12.21 -6.58 5.06
N LEU A 31 -11.69 -5.45 5.57
CA LEU A 31 -11.93 -4.99 6.93
C LEU A 31 -13.42 -4.70 7.17
N LYS A 32 -14.09 -4.04 6.23
CA LYS A 32 -15.52 -3.74 6.32
C LYS A 32 -16.36 -5.02 6.40
N VAL A 33 -16.13 -5.98 5.51
CA VAL A 33 -16.89 -7.25 5.51
C VAL A 33 -16.60 -8.07 6.77
N ALA A 34 -15.35 -8.08 7.24
CA ALA A 34 -14.99 -8.73 8.50
C ALA A 34 -15.72 -8.09 9.70
N TYR A 35 -15.74 -6.76 9.75
CA TYR A 35 -16.42 -6.03 10.83
C TYR A 35 -17.94 -6.22 10.79
N ASP A 36 -18.55 -6.19 9.62
CA ASP A 36 -20.00 -6.46 9.46
C ASP A 36 -20.39 -7.88 9.90
N ALA A 37 -19.47 -8.85 9.78
CA ALA A 37 -19.71 -10.23 10.19
C ALA A 37 -19.42 -10.50 11.67
N LEU A 38 -18.44 -9.83 12.25
CA LEU A 38 -17.87 -10.16 13.55
C LEU A 38 -18.01 -9.06 14.63
N GLY A 39 -18.29 -7.80 14.22
CA GLY A 39 -18.34 -6.66 15.14
C GLY A 39 -17.00 -6.44 15.86
N ASP A 40 -17.06 -6.21 17.17
CA ASP A 40 -15.89 -5.89 18.02
C ASP A 40 -14.83 -7.00 18.12
N ARG A 41 -15.07 -8.15 17.49
CA ARG A 41 -14.10 -9.27 17.42
C ARG A 41 -13.08 -9.11 16.28
N VAL A 42 -13.09 -7.96 15.61
CA VAL A 42 -12.11 -7.56 14.59
C VAL A 42 -11.21 -6.46 15.13
N ILE A 43 -9.91 -6.60 14.91
CA ILE A 43 -8.93 -5.55 15.17
C ILE A 43 -8.25 -5.21 13.84
N ALA A 44 -8.25 -3.93 13.46
CA ALA A 44 -7.44 -3.43 12.37
C ALA A 44 -6.06 -3.05 12.88
N VAL A 45 -4.99 -3.43 12.17
CA VAL A 45 -3.62 -3.02 12.48
C VAL A 45 -3.00 -2.37 11.26
N THR A 46 -2.52 -1.14 11.41
CA THR A 46 -1.82 -0.38 10.35
C THR A 46 -0.39 -0.10 10.78
N ALA A 47 0.57 -0.35 9.90
CA ALA A 47 1.95 0.06 10.11
C ALA A 47 2.13 1.56 9.87
N ARG A 48 2.84 2.22 10.77
CA ARG A 48 3.46 3.51 10.54
C ARG A 48 4.94 3.28 10.28
N SER A 49 5.41 3.62 9.09
CA SER A 49 6.81 3.48 8.69
C SER A 49 7.27 4.66 7.85
N ALA A 50 8.58 4.79 7.63
CA ALA A 50 9.15 5.85 6.82
C ALA A 50 8.70 5.77 5.34
N SER A 51 8.40 4.57 4.83
CA SER A 51 7.92 4.38 3.45
C SER A 51 6.40 4.44 3.29
N PHE A 52 5.66 4.63 4.38
CA PHE A 52 4.20 4.74 4.34
C PHE A 52 3.76 6.20 4.55
N PRO A 53 3.19 6.88 3.54
CA PRO A 53 2.83 8.28 3.63
C PRO A 53 1.88 8.59 4.78
N GLN A 54 2.08 9.73 5.44
CA GLN A 54 1.24 10.14 6.55
C GLN A 54 -0.23 10.34 6.13
N ARG A 55 -0.50 10.77 4.88
CA ARG A 55 -1.86 10.89 4.33
C ARG A 55 -2.61 9.55 4.31
N GLU A 56 -1.92 8.48 3.91
CA GLU A 56 -2.51 7.14 3.87
C GLU A 56 -2.82 6.62 5.28
N LEU A 57 -1.91 6.89 6.23
CA LEU A 57 -2.12 6.55 7.63
C LEU A 57 -3.31 7.30 8.22
N ASN A 58 -3.42 8.61 7.95
CA ASN A 58 -4.54 9.42 8.42
C ASN A 58 -5.88 8.91 7.86
N GLU A 59 -5.95 8.59 6.57
CA GLU A 59 -7.16 8.01 5.96
C GLU A 59 -7.54 6.66 6.60
N ALA A 60 -6.55 5.81 6.90
CA ALA A 60 -6.78 4.54 7.58
C ALA A 60 -7.34 4.74 9.00
N ILE A 61 -6.77 5.68 9.76
CA ILE A 61 -7.25 6.05 11.11
C ILE A 61 -8.68 6.59 11.05
N ASP A 62 -8.94 7.52 10.12
CA ASP A 62 -10.25 8.15 9.99
C ASP A 62 -11.33 7.15 9.56
N PHE A 63 -11.00 6.22 8.66
CA PHE A 63 -11.90 5.13 8.30
C PHE A 63 -12.28 4.28 9.52
N CYS A 64 -11.30 3.77 10.26
CA CYS A 64 -11.58 2.94 11.43
C CYS A 64 -12.39 3.70 12.48
N ARG A 65 -12.09 4.98 12.69
CA ARG A 65 -12.84 5.84 13.62
C ARG A 65 -14.30 6.01 13.16
N SER A 66 -14.53 6.27 11.88
CA SER A 66 -15.87 6.49 11.35
C SER A 66 -16.76 5.22 11.39
N GLU A 67 -16.14 4.05 11.23
CA GLU A 67 -16.83 2.76 11.29
C GLU A 67 -16.93 2.18 12.71
N GLY A 68 -16.27 2.80 13.71
CA GLY A 68 -16.23 2.29 15.08
C GLY A 68 -15.34 1.05 15.26
N ILE A 69 -14.39 0.82 14.33
CA ILE A 69 -13.52 -0.36 14.33
C ILE A 69 -12.34 -0.13 15.28
N ARG A 70 -12.06 -1.10 16.15
CA ARG A 70 -10.86 -1.07 16.98
C ARG A 70 -9.61 -1.09 16.12
N HIS A 71 -8.78 -0.04 16.23
CA HIS A 71 -7.61 0.16 15.39
C HIS A 71 -6.34 0.33 16.22
N ILE A 72 -5.28 -0.36 15.85
CA ILE A 72 -3.94 -0.27 16.46
C ILE A 72 -2.96 0.19 15.37
N VAL A 73 -2.20 1.23 15.67
CA VAL A 73 -1.09 1.67 14.81
C VAL A 73 0.21 1.14 15.42
N VAL A 74 0.95 0.33 14.66
CA VAL A 74 2.24 -0.22 15.05
C VAL A 74 3.37 0.47 14.29
N VAL A 75 4.48 0.75 14.97
CA VAL A 75 5.67 1.28 14.31
C VAL A 75 6.43 0.14 13.65
N SER A 76 6.69 0.27 12.35
CA SER A 76 7.60 -0.61 11.59
C SER A 76 8.89 0.16 11.32
N GLU A 77 10.00 -0.43 11.74
CA GLU A 77 11.35 0.12 11.63
C GLU A 77 12.07 -0.52 10.44
N GLU A 78 11.44 -0.50 9.29
CA GLU A 78 11.90 -1.20 8.09
C GLU A 78 13.30 -0.83 7.63
N LEU A 79 13.76 0.41 7.90
CA LEU A 79 15.10 0.85 7.57
C LEU A 79 16.19 0.24 8.48
N ASP A 80 15.80 -0.26 9.65
CA ASP A 80 16.69 -0.94 10.59
C ASP A 80 16.78 -2.46 10.31
N ILE A 81 15.94 -2.98 9.41
CA ILE A 81 16.03 -4.37 8.95
C ILE A 81 17.34 -4.54 8.16
N ASP A 82 18.15 -5.54 8.55
CA ASP A 82 19.39 -5.83 7.85
C ASP A 82 19.20 -6.05 6.35
N GLY A 83 19.94 -5.31 5.56
CA GLY A 83 19.88 -5.35 4.11
C GLY A 83 18.71 -4.55 3.46
N PHE A 84 17.70 -4.11 4.19
CA PHE A 84 16.54 -3.41 3.60
C PHE A 84 16.95 -2.10 2.92
N SER A 85 17.78 -1.28 3.58
CA SER A 85 18.21 0.03 3.07
C SER A 85 18.98 -0.06 1.75
N HIS A 86 19.60 -1.19 1.44
CA HIS A 86 20.27 -1.43 0.16
C HIS A 86 19.30 -1.73 -0.99
N ASN A 87 18.00 -1.73 -0.73
CA ASN A 87 16.95 -1.95 -1.71
C ASN A 87 17.11 -3.24 -2.53
N PRO A 88 17.24 -4.40 -1.89
CA PRO A 88 17.37 -5.66 -2.59
C PRO A 88 16.06 -6.05 -3.30
N VAL A 89 16.15 -6.95 -4.27
CA VAL A 89 14.99 -7.45 -5.03
C VAL A 89 13.91 -8.04 -4.11
N ASN A 90 14.31 -8.71 -3.03
CA ASN A 90 13.40 -9.28 -2.01
C ASN A 90 13.00 -8.29 -0.90
N ARG A 91 13.24 -6.98 -1.05
CA ARG A 91 12.89 -5.94 -0.04
C ARG A 91 11.47 -6.09 0.51
N CYS A 92 10.49 -6.36 -0.38
CA CYS A 92 9.09 -6.50 0.04
C CYS A 92 8.85 -7.72 0.95
N TYR A 93 9.65 -8.78 0.81
CA TYR A 93 9.64 -9.91 1.74
C TYR A 93 10.11 -9.48 3.12
N LEU A 94 11.27 -8.81 3.20
CA LEU A 94 11.85 -8.37 4.47
C LEU A 94 10.87 -7.47 5.25
N CYS A 95 10.33 -6.46 4.58
CA CYS A 95 9.37 -5.53 5.19
C CYS A 95 8.08 -6.24 5.65
N LYS A 96 7.48 -7.07 4.81
CA LYS A 96 6.24 -7.77 5.18
C LYS A 96 6.46 -8.80 6.28
N HIS A 97 7.60 -9.48 6.29
CA HIS A 97 7.91 -10.46 7.33
C HIS A 97 7.97 -9.78 8.71
N GLU A 98 8.75 -8.72 8.86
CA GLU A 98 8.84 -7.94 10.11
C GLU A 98 7.48 -7.40 10.55
N LEU A 99 6.72 -6.83 9.61
CA LEU A 99 5.40 -6.30 9.91
C LEU A 99 4.44 -7.38 10.40
N PHE A 100 4.39 -8.54 9.74
CA PHE A 100 3.49 -9.61 10.14
C PHE A 100 3.90 -10.27 11.45
N GLU A 101 5.19 -10.35 11.79
CA GLU A 101 5.62 -10.77 13.13
C GLU A 101 5.08 -9.85 14.22
N LYS A 102 5.13 -8.53 14.01
CA LYS A 102 4.53 -7.54 14.94
C LYS A 102 3.01 -7.70 15.03
N ILE A 103 2.32 -7.92 13.91
CA ILE A 103 0.87 -8.12 13.90
C ILE A 103 0.48 -9.44 14.60
N LEU A 104 1.24 -10.49 14.41
CA LEU A 104 1.03 -11.77 15.09
C LEU A 104 1.19 -11.63 16.61
N ALA A 105 2.20 -10.89 17.07
CA ALA A 105 2.37 -10.59 18.49
C ALA A 105 1.18 -9.80 19.07
N ILE A 106 0.62 -8.85 18.30
CA ILE A 106 -0.61 -8.12 18.69
C ILE A 106 -1.81 -9.08 18.76
N ALA A 107 -1.93 -9.99 17.80
CA ALA A 107 -3.00 -10.98 17.77
C ALA A 107 -2.93 -11.89 19.00
N GLU A 108 -1.75 -12.40 19.35
CA GLU A 108 -1.52 -13.22 20.55
C GLU A 108 -1.88 -12.48 21.84
N GLN A 109 -1.44 -11.23 22.00
CA GLN A 109 -1.78 -10.40 23.17
C GLN A 109 -3.28 -10.16 23.33
N ASN A 110 -4.05 -10.26 22.24
CA ASN A 110 -5.50 -10.09 22.24
C ASN A 110 -6.26 -11.44 22.21
N ASN A 111 -5.58 -12.57 22.36
CA ASN A 111 -6.15 -13.91 22.26
C ASN A 111 -6.86 -14.16 20.92
N ILE A 112 -6.33 -13.62 19.84
CA ILE A 112 -6.81 -13.81 18.47
C ILE A 112 -5.84 -14.72 17.73
N ARG A 113 -6.38 -15.81 17.17
CA ARG A 113 -5.56 -16.83 16.49
C ARG A 113 -5.16 -16.47 15.08
N TYR A 114 -5.97 -15.68 14.38
CA TYR A 114 -5.84 -15.50 12.95
C TYR A 114 -5.50 -14.04 12.59
N VAL A 115 -4.57 -13.91 11.67
CA VAL A 115 -4.24 -12.64 11.01
C VAL A 115 -4.56 -12.79 9.52
N ALA A 116 -5.14 -11.76 8.91
CA ALA A 116 -5.42 -11.74 7.47
C ALA A 116 -4.95 -10.45 6.80
N GLU A 117 -4.76 -10.55 5.49
CA GLU A 117 -4.36 -9.45 4.62
C GLU A 117 -5.18 -9.43 3.32
N GLY A 118 -5.10 -8.35 2.54
CA GLY A 118 -6.01 -8.04 1.44
C GLY A 118 -5.57 -8.52 0.06
N SER A 119 -4.70 -9.53 -0.10
CA SER A 119 -4.36 -10.07 -1.42
C SER A 119 -5.58 -10.72 -2.09
N ASN A 120 -5.71 -10.52 -3.40
CA ASN A 120 -6.82 -10.98 -4.23
C ASN A 120 -6.32 -11.83 -5.40
N MET A 121 -7.21 -12.27 -6.31
CA MET A 121 -6.87 -13.17 -7.43
C MET A 121 -5.90 -12.53 -8.43
N ASP A 122 -5.97 -11.21 -8.64
CA ASP A 122 -5.12 -10.52 -9.62
C ASP A 122 -3.66 -10.34 -9.12
N ASP A 123 -3.40 -10.73 -7.87
CA ASP A 123 -2.05 -10.74 -7.30
C ASP A 123 -1.27 -12.03 -7.67
N GLU A 124 -1.90 -13.01 -8.29
CA GLU A 124 -1.28 -14.23 -8.77
C GLU A 124 -0.53 -13.99 -10.10
N GLY A 125 0.66 -14.55 -10.22
CA GLY A 125 1.46 -14.48 -11.48
C GLY A 125 2.37 -13.25 -11.61
N ASP A 126 2.35 -12.30 -10.67
CA ASP A 126 3.31 -11.18 -10.62
C ASP A 126 4.48 -11.50 -9.67
N TYR A 127 5.64 -10.88 -9.94
CA TYR A 127 6.78 -10.96 -9.02
C TYR A 127 6.48 -10.20 -7.73
N ARG A 128 6.00 -10.93 -6.72
CA ARG A 128 5.59 -10.36 -5.43
C ARG A 128 6.24 -11.08 -4.25
N PRO A 129 7.52 -10.80 -3.97
CA PRO A 129 8.25 -11.46 -2.87
C PRO A 129 7.55 -11.31 -1.51
N GLY A 130 6.73 -10.29 -1.32
CA GLY A 130 5.92 -10.13 -0.12
C GLY A 130 4.85 -11.22 0.09
N LEU A 131 4.42 -11.96 -0.95
CA LEU A 131 3.50 -13.09 -0.79
C LEU A 131 4.19 -14.30 -0.13
N GLN A 132 5.51 -14.42 -0.27
CA GLN A 132 6.27 -15.45 0.43
C GLN A 132 6.19 -15.25 1.96
N ALA A 133 6.32 -14.01 2.45
CA ALA A 133 6.17 -13.71 3.88
C ALA A 133 4.76 -14.06 4.40
N VAL A 134 3.71 -13.82 3.58
CA VAL A 134 2.32 -14.22 3.89
C VAL A 134 2.21 -15.73 4.07
N ALA A 135 2.84 -16.50 3.17
CA ALA A 135 2.84 -17.96 3.22
C ALA A 135 3.65 -18.51 4.41
N ASP A 136 4.88 -18.02 4.61
CA ASP A 136 5.79 -18.47 5.67
C ASP A 136 5.20 -18.25 7.07
N LEU A 137 4.50 -17.15 7.27
CA LEU A 137 3.87 -16.78 8.53
C LEU A 137 2.40 -17.22 8.64
N HIS A 138 1.91 -18.02 7.69
CA HIS A 138 0.55 -18.55 7.68
C HIS A 138 -0.55 -17.47 7.79
N ILE A 139 -0.30 -16.29 7.23
CA ILE A 139 -1.27 -15.20 7.16
C ILE A 139 -2.37 -15.56 6.16
N LYS A 140 -3.62 -15.36 6.54
CA LYS A 140 -4.76 -15.66 5.68
C LYS A 140 -4.96 -14.60 4.61
N SER A 141 -5.39 -15.03 3.41
CA SER A 141 -5.76 -14.15 2.29
C SER A 141 -7.22 -14.41 1.89
N PRO A 142 -8.21 -13.98 2.71
CA PRO A 142 -9.61 -14.38 2.51
C PRO A 142 -10.19 -13.97 1.15
N LEU A 143 -9.78 -12.81 0.59
CA LEU A 143 -10.25 -12.38 -0.72
C LEU A 143 -9.78 -13.33 -1.82
N ARG A 144 -8.52 -13.78 -1.75
CA ARG A 144 -7.97 -14.76 -2.68
C ARG A 144 -8.60 -16.14 -2.47
N GLU A 145 -8.75 -16.58 -1.22
CA GLU A 145 -9.34 -17.89 -0.88
C GLU A 145 -10.80 -18.00 -1.33
N VAL A 146 -11.55 -16.90 -1.30
CA VAL A 146 -12.94 -16.84 -1.83
C VAL A 146 -12.98 -16.56 -3.34
N GLY A 147 -11.86 -16.15 -3.94
CA GLY A 147 -11.74 -15.94 -5.38
C GLY A 147 -12.17 -14.56 -5.87
N PHE A 148 -12.01 -13.50 -5.05
CA PHE A 148 -12.30 -12.12 -5.47
C PHE A 148 -11.25 -11.57 -6.42
N THR A 149 -11.70 -10.99 -7.54
CA THR A 149 -10.88 -10.15 -8.42
C THR A 149 -10.90 -8.69 -7.96
N LYS A 150 -9.94 -7.90 -8.43
CA LYS A 150 -9.87 -6.45 -8.15
C LYS A 150 -11.11 -5.71 -8.62
N GLN A 151 -11.65 -6.10 -9.78
CA GLN A 151 -12.87 -5.50 -10.31
C GLN A 151 -14.07 -5.77 -9.40
N GLU A 152 -14.27 -7.01 -8.98
CA GLU A 152 -15.37 -7.38 -8.06
C GLU A 152 -15.23 -6.64 -6.71
N ILE A 153 -14.02 -6.53 -6.17
CA ILE A 153 -13.77 -5.77 -4.93
C ILE A 153 -14.19 -4.31 -5.09
N ARG A 154 -13.87 -3.66 -6.22
CA ARG A 154 -14.29 -2.27 -6.49
C ARG A 154 -15.79 -2.14 -6.62
N GLU A 155 -16.46 -3.07 -7.32
CA GLU A 155 -17.90 -3.09 -7.50
C GLU A 155 -18.63 -3.25 -6.15
N TRP A 156 -18.22 -4.21 -5.33
CA TRP A 156 -18.77 -4.40 -4.00
C TRP A 156 -18.45 -3.23 -3.06
N SER A 157 -17.23 -2.69 -3.12
CA SER A 157 -16.87 -1.50 -2.34
C SER A 157 -17.78 -0.32 -2.66
N ARG A 158 -18.11 -0.12 -3.94
CA ARG A 158 -19.05 0.92 -4.37
C ARG A 158 -20.46 0.69 -3.84
N GLN A 159 -20.95 -0.56 -3.89
CA GLN A 159 -22.27 -0.94 -3.37
C GLN A 159 -22.36 -0.75 -1.85
N LEU A 160 -21.28 -1.01 -1.12
CA LEU A 160 -21.17 -0.79 0.32
C LEU A 160 -20.91 0.68 0.71
N GLY A 161 -20.81 1.59 -0.26
CA GLY A 161 -20.57 3.01 -0.03
C GLY A 161 -19.14 3.35 0.44
N LEU A 162 -18.18 2.44 0.26
CA LEU A 162 -16.78 2.66 0.63
C LEU A 162 -16.13 3.64 -0.35
N ARG A 163 -15.66 4.79 0.14
CA ARG A 163 -15.03 5.81 -0.71
C ARG A 163 -13.79 5.31 -1.45
N THR A 164 -13.14 4.28 -0.91
CA THR A 164 -11.93 3.68 -1.48
C THR A 164 -12.17 2.94 -2.80
N TRP A 165 -13.43 2.69 -3.23
CA TRP A 165 -13.73 2.00 -4.48
C TRP A 165 -13.03 2.62 -5.70
N ALA A 166 -12.89 3.96 -5.72
CA ALA A 166 -12.25 4.73 -6.78
C ALA A 166 -10.76 5.03 -6.51
N LYS A 167 -10.26 4.65 -5.32
CA LYS A 167 -8.87 4.95 -4.92
C LYS A 167 -7.88 4.28 -5.86
N GLN A 168 -6.86 5.03 -6.27
CA GLN A 168 -5.78 4.51 -7.10
C GLN A 168 -4.90 3.53 -6.32
N SER A 169 -4.26 2.61 -7.05
CA SER A 169 -3.30 1.70 -6.43
C SER A 169 -2.16 2.49 -5.81
N PHE A 170 -1.95 2.29 -4.52
CA PHE A 170 -0.83 2.82 -3.79
C PHE A 170 0.18 1.70 -3.50
N ALA A 171 1.44 1.94 -3.79
CA ALA A 171 2.56 1.13 -3.34
C ALA A 171 3.44 1.98 -2.41
N CYS A 172 4.14 1.36 -1.44
CA CYS A 172 5.01 2.06 -0.51
C CYS A 172 6.06 2.93 -1.24
N LEU A 173 6.51 4.02 -0.62
CA LEU A 173 7.47 4.96 -1.21
C LEU A 173 8.81 4.31 -1.58
N SER A 174 9.19 3.23 -0.90
CA SER A 174 10.40 2.46 -1.23
C SER A 174 10.37 1.91 -2.67
N SER A 175 9.17 1.72 -3.26
CA SER A 175 9.03 1.30 -4.65
C SER A 175 9.43 2.38 -5.67
N ARG A 176 9.73 3.61 -5.24
CA ARG A 176 10.18 4.72 -6.10
C ARG A 176 11.68 4.68 -6.37
N PHE A 177 12.39 3.76 -5.75
CA PHE A 177 13.82 3.61 -5.83
C PHE A 177 14.18 2.45 -6.77
N PRO A 178 15.13 2.64 -7.70
CA PRO A 178 15.72 1.52 -8.45
C PRO A 178 16.33 0.48 -7.50
N TYR A 179 16.22 -0.79 -7.85
CA TYR A 179 16.87 -1.84 -7.07
C TYR A 179 18.37 -1.57 -6.92
N GLY A 180 18.89 -1.74 -5.71
CA GLY A 180 20.28 -1.44 -5.36
C GLY A 180 20.57 0.02 -5.03
N GLU A 181 19.61 0.93 -5.23
CA GLU A 181 19.76 2.32 -4.75
C GLU A 181 19.38 2.42 -3.27
N GLU A 182 20.26 3.04 -2.49
CA GLU A 182 20.08 3.19 -1.05
C GLU A 182 18.82 3.98 -0.71
N ILE A 183 17.99 3.40 0.15
CA ILE A 183 16.77 4.01 0.71
C ILE A 183 17.15 4.68 2.04
N THR A 184 16.90 5.98 2.13
CA THR A 184 17.10 6.75 3.37
C THR A 184 15.84 7.52 3.73
N VAL A 185 15.67 7.85 5.01
CA VAL A 185 14.55 8.69 5.49
C VAL A 185 14.46 9.98 4.67
N LYS A 186 15.58 10.67 4.47
CA LYS A 186 15.64 11.92 3.69
C LYS A 186 15.11 11.74 2.27
N LYS A 187 15.54 10.68 1.56
CA LYS A 187 15.08 10.43 0.19
C LYS A 187 13.60 10.04 0.14
N LEU A 188 13.10 9.28 1.13
CA LEU A 188 11.67 8.96 1.26
C LEU A 188 10.83 10.22 1.47
N GLU A 189 11.27 11.14 2.33
CA GLU A 189 10.61 12.43 2.55
C GLU A 189 10.61 13.30 1.28
N MET A 190 11.72 13.33 0.53
CA MET A 190 11.79 14.04 -0.75
C MET A 190 10.72 13.54 -1.72
N VAL A 191 10.60 12.23 -1.85
CA VAL A 191 9.63 11.59 -2.75
C VAL A 191 8.20 11.83 -2.26
N ASP A 192 7.92 11.66 -0.97
CA ASP A 192 6.57 11.87 -0.41
C ASP A 192 6.09 13.32 -0.60
N ARG A 193 6.95 14.30 -0.31
CA ARG A 193 6.64 15.72 -0.55
C ARG A 193 6.41 16.03 -2.01
N ALA A 194 7.20 15.42 -2.91
CA ALA A 194 7.06 15.62 -4.35
C ALA A 194 5.75 15.03 -4.88
N GLU A 195 5.38 13.81 -4.47
CA GLU A 195 4.09 13.20 -4.84
C GLU A 195 2.92 13.99 -4.26
N GLN A 196 3.01 14.43 -3.00
CA GLN A 196 1.97 15.25 -2.38
C GLN A 196 1.78 16.57 -3.12
N PHE A 197 2.86 17.25 -3.51
CA PHE A 197 2.79 18.50 -4.27
C PHE A 197 2.07 18.31 -5.63
N LEU A 198 2.34 17.21 -6.32
CA LEU A 198 1.63 16.91 -7.58
C LEU A 198 0.15 16.58 -7.33
N LEU A 199 -0.17 15.86 -6.26
CA LEU A 199 -1.57 15.60 -5.86
C LEU A 199 -2.31 16.92 -5.58
N ASP A 200 -1.67 17.87 -4.88
CA ASP A 200 -2.23 19.19 -4.58
C ASP A 200 -2.43 20.05 -5.86
N LEU A 201 -1.67 19.78 -6.92
CA LEU A 201 -1.88 20.35 -8.25
C LEU A 201 -3.01 19.65 -9.04
N GLY A 202 -3.63 18.62 -8.45
CA GLY A 202 -4.76 17.89 -9.03
C GLY A 202 -4.34 16.81 -10.03
N PHE A 203 -3.10 16.31 -9.97
CA PHE A 203 -2.73 15.06 -10.64
C PHE A 203 -3.27 13.88 -9.84
N HIS A 204 -3.69 12.81 -10.50
CA HIS A 204 -4.34 11.69 -9.81
C HIS A 204 -3.53 10.41 -9.83
N GLN A 205 -3.09 9.96 -11.02
CA GLN A 205 -2.30 8.75 -11.18
C GLN A 205 -0.85 9.13 -11.49
N LEU A 206 -0.03 9.15 -10.45
CA LEU A 206 1.34 9.62 -10.57
C LEU A 206 2.33 8.79 -9.75
N ARG A 207 3.61 8.90 -10.12
CA ARG A 207 4.74 8.50 -9.28
C ARG A 207 5.88 9.49 -9.47
N VAL A 208 6.63 9.73 -8.40
CA VAL A 208 7.92 10.41 -8.49
C VAL A 208 9.00 9.41 -8.16
N ARG A 209 9.72 8.93 -9.18
CA ARG A 209 10.85 8.03 -8.99
C ARG A 209 12.09 8.86 -8.67
N ILE A 210 12.96 8.29 -7.85
CA ILE A 210 14.24 8.90 -7.51
C ILE A 210 15.37 8.09 -8.15
N HIS A 211 16.30 8.77 -8.80
CA HIS A 211 17.52 8.20 -9.36
C HIS A 211 18.69 9.09 -8.90
N GLY A 212 19.34 8.71 -7.80
CA GLY A 212 20.29 9.59 -7.12
C GLY A 212 19.63 10.88 -6.65
N GLU A 213 19.89 11.98 -7.34
CA GLU A 213 19.34 13.32 -7.08
C GLU A 213 18.38 13.80 -8.18
N ILE A 214 17.94 12.89 -9.05
CA ILE A 214 17.01 13.17 -10.17
C ILE A 214 15.61 12.70 -9.76
N ALA A 215 14.63 13.59 -9.87
CA ALA A 215 13.22 13.21 -9.86
C ALA A 215 12.78 12.84 -11.27
N ARG A 216 12.20 11.64 -11.45
CA ARG A 216 11.52 11.23 -12.68
C ARG A 216 10.03 11.15 -12.43
N ILE A 217 9.28 12.08 -12.99
CA ILE A 217 7.83 12.19 -12.85
C ILE A 217 7.17 11.23 -13.84
N GLU A 218 6.31 10.35 -13.35
CA GLU A 218 5.40 9.52 -14.14
C GLU A 218 3.98 9.98 -13.88
N VAL A 219 3.26 10.44 -14.90
CA VAL A 219 1.83 10.76 -14.91
C VAL A 219 1.17 10.08 -16.11
N LEU A 220 -0.15 10.09 -16.18
CA LEU A 220 -0.83 9.57 -17.37
C LEU A 220 -0.47 10.43 -18.59
N PRO A 221 -0.39 9.85 -19.80
CA PRO A 221 0.00 10.59 -21.01
C PRO A 221 -0.89 11.81 -21.33
N ASP A 222 -2.16 11.76 -20.99
CA ASP A 222 -3.12 12.87 -21.14
C ASP A 222 -2.88 14.03 -20.15
N GLU A 223 -2.04 13.82 -19.13
CA GLU A 223 -1.63 14.85 -18.17
C GLU A 223 -0.27 15.51 -18.50
N PHE A 224 0.42 15.11 -19.59
CA PHE A 224 1.74 15.67 -19.95
C PHE A 224 1.72 17.18 -20.18
N GLU A 225 0.72 17.69 -20.90
CA GLU A 225 0.57 19.13 -21.11
C GLU A 225 0.38 19.90 -19.79
N LYS A 226 -0.32 19.29 -18.84
CA LYS A 226 -0.49 19.85 -17.51
C LYS A 226 0.83 19.92 -16.74
N VAL A 227 1.71 18.89 -16.85
CA VAL A 227 3.06 18.94 -16.26
C VAL A 227 3.86 20.09 -16.87
N LEU A 228 3.85 20.22 -18.19
CA LEU A 228 4.57 21.27 -18.90
C LEU A 228 4.06 22.68 -18.51
N SER A 229 2.75 22.86 -18.37
CA SER A 229 2.15 24.13 -17.93
C SER A 229 2.52 24.52 -16.50
N CYS A 230 2.85 23.55 -15.65
CA CYS A 230 3.24 23.73 -14.25
C CYS A 230 4.76 23.61 -14.03
N CYS A 231 5.57 23.47 -15.07
CA CYS A 231 6.98 23.05 -14.99
C CYS A 231 7.83 23.94 -14.07
N GLU A 232 7.65 25.26 -14.08
CA GLU A 232 8.40 26.18 -13.21
C GLU A 232 8.05 25.97 -11.73
N ARG A 233 6.76 25.78 -11.43
CA ARG A 233 6.29 25.53 -10.06
C ARG A 233 6.82 24.20 -9.54
N ILE A 234 6.72 23.14 -10.35
CA ILE A 234 7.20 21.80 -10.04
C ILE A 234 8.71 21.82 -9.80
N THR A 235 9.47 22.41 -10.73
CA THR A 235 10.94 22.47 -10.63
C THR A 235 11.39 23.22 -9.38
N ARG A 236 10.76 24.35 -9.04
CA ARG A 236 11.09 25.13 -7.85
C ARG A 236 10.85 24.30 -6.58
N ALA A 237 9.65 23.74 -6.44
CA ALA A 237 9.29 22.93 -5.27
C ALA A 237 10.19 21.69 -5.11
N PHE A 238 10.46 20.97 -6.19
CA PHE A 238 11.28 19.76 -6.13
C PHE A 238 12.74 20.07 -5.78
N LYS A 239 13.29 21.19 -6.25
CA LYS A 239 14.62 21.67 -5.83
C LYS A 239 14.67 22.02 -4.33
N GLU A 240 13.63 22.64 -3.79
CA GLU A 240 13.49 22.90 -2.36
C GLU A 240 13.39 21.61 -1.54
N TYR A 241 12.88 20.51 -2.15
CA TYR A 241 12.82 19.19 -1.50
C TYR A 241 14.16 18.45 -1.56
N GLY A 242 15.12 18.90 -2.38
CA GLY A 242 16.47 18.35 -2.45
C GLY A 242 16.83 17.67 -3.78
N PHE A 243 15.94 17.69 -4.78
CA PHE A 243 16.28 17.20 -6.11
C PHE A 243 17.12 18.23 -6.89
N HIS A 244 18.15 17.77 -7.58
CA HIS A 244 18.96 18.61 -8.45
C HIS A 244 18.34 18.74 -9.86
N TYR A 245 17.77 17.66 -10.35
CA TYR A 245 17.12 17.64 -11.67
C TYR A 245 15.69 17.10 -11.56
N VAL A 246 14.81 17.67 -12.38
CA VAL A 246 13.42 17.25 -12.49
C VAL A 246 13.16 16.87 -13.93
N THR A 247 12.72 15.64 -14.16
CA THR A 247 12.48 15.06 -15.49
C THR A 247 11.10 14.44 -15.55
N MET A 248 10.60 14.20 -16.75
CA MET A 248 9.35 13.50 -17.00
C MET A 248 9.64 12.22 -17.80
N ASP A 249 9.04 11.10 -17.40
CA ASP A 249 9.06 9.86 -18.18
C ASP A 249 8.15 10.02 -19.40
N LEU A 250 8.71 9.92 -20.60
CA LEU A 250 7.95 10.07 -21.85
C LEU A 250 6.99 8.92 -22.12
N GLN A 251 7.13 7.78 -21.44
CA GLN A 251 6.19 6.68 -21.53
C GLN A 251 5.02 6.84 -20.53
N GLY A 252 5.15 7.77 -19.59
CA GLY A 252 4.16 8.02 -18.57
C GLY A 252 4.09 6.94 -17.48
N TYR A 253 3.02 7.00 -16.71
CA TYR A 253 2.79 6.03 -15.63
C TYR A 253 2.50 4.62 -16.18
N ARG A 254 3.24 3.63 -15.67
CA ARG A 254 3.03 2.21 -15.93
C ARG A 254 3.15 1.41 -14.63
N THR A 255 2.22 0.48 -14.43
CA THR A 255 2.34 -0.46 -13.32
C THR A 255 3.59 -1.32 -13.51
N GLY A 256 4.41 -1.44 -12.45
CA GLY A 256 5.60 -2.28 -12.51
C GLY A 256 6.80 -1.67 -13.26
N SER A 257 6.79 -0.37 -13.66
CA SER A 257 7.89 0.26 -14.41
C SER A 257 9.28 0.09 -13.78
N MET A 258 9.37 -0.05 -12.45
CA MET A 258 10.64 -0.31 -11.77
C MET A 258 11.12 -1.76 -11.87
N ASN A 259 10.26 -2.69 -12.29
CA ASN A 259 10.61 -4.10 -12.49
C ASN A 259 11.18 -4.35 -13.89
N GLU A 260 11.07 -3.40 -14.82
CA GLU A 260 11.61 -3.51 -16.19
C GLU A 260 13.13 -3.76 -16.21
N THR A 261 13.85 -3.41 -15.15
CA THR A 261 15.28 -3.67 -15.00
C THR A 261 15.61 -5.06 -14.46
N LEU A 262 14.61 -5.80 -13.98
CA LEU A 262 14.79 -7.19 -13.57
C LEU A 262 14.74 -8.05 -14.83
N ALA A 263 15.83 -8.78 -15.09
CA ALA A 263 15.82 -9.83 -16.10
C ALA A 263 14.97 -11.01 -15.57
N LEU A 264 13.65 -10.91 -15.75
CA LEU A 264 12.68 -11.95 -15.42
C LEU A 264 12.45 -12.84 -16.64
#